data_1de91da88aa1ad3377a1a6d71a1b974f
#
_entry.id   1de91da88aa1ad3377a1a6d71a1b974f
#
_cell.length_a   1.000
_cell.length_b   1.000
_cell.length_c   1.000
_cell.angle_alpha   90.00
_cell.angle_beta   90.00
_cell.angle_gamma   90.00
#
_symmetry.space_group_name_H-M   'P 1'
#
loop_
_entity.id
_entity.type
_entity.pdbx_description
1 polymer ?
#
loop_
_entity_poly.entity_id
_entity_poly.type
_entity_poly.pdbx_seq_one_letter_code
_entity_poly.pdbx_strand_id
1 'polypeptide(L)'
;MNFIGIRSTLLRGLCGLGFYAFSALAQPTLGPRPIKVVVPVAAGGGADQVARLVGDKMSRSLGVPIVVDNRPGGSGSIAALEVARAAPDGHTLMECFVATHSTNPAVLPIKYDPIADFTPVGMIARTSNVLVVGPKNNIQTFAEFLQAAKAQGGAMSYSSAGAGSATHLIMAYLENQAKVSLVHAAYKGAAPAIQDLLSGQVDAMFPSLTTALPHIKAGKLRPLAVASAQRDPVIPNVPTVAELGFPGFSAIQWWGLCAPAHTPEPIVKQLNGALTQALGLPDVQRKLHDMSAEPTPISAPEFGDFLKAEVAKWKKLVQDAKLSVQP
;
A
#
# COMPACT_ATOMS: atom_id res chain seq x y z
N MET A 1 101.72 -25.34 18.03
CA MET A 1 101.09 -24.55 19.09
C MET A 1 100.09 -23.67 18.40
N ASN A 2 98.82 -24.17 18.23
CA ASN A 2 97.84 -23.53 17.43
C ASN A 2 96.54 -23.40 18.25
N PHE A 3 96.12 -22.18 18.47
CA PHE A 3 94.83 -21.84 19.07
C PHE A 3 93.74 -21.78 18.00
N ILE A 4 92.73 -22.60 18.16
CA ILE A 4 91.53 -22.61 17.30
C ILE A 4 90.49 -21.79 17.99
N GLY A 5 90.07 -20.66 17.36
CA GLY A 5 89.01 -19.81 17.82
C GLY A 5 87.65 -20.29 17.28
N ILE A 6 86.70 -20.54 18.17
CA ILE A 6 85.34 -20.90 17.87
C ILE A 6 84.51 -19.60 17.76
N ARG A 7 83.96 -19.30 16.58
CA ARG A 7 82.97 -18.22 16.35
C ARG A 7 81.57 -18.77 16.55
N SER A 8 80.86 -18.27 17.55
CA SER A 8 79.46 -18.52 17.79
C SER A 8 78.63 -17.58 16.96
N THR A 9 77.83 -18.12 16.05
CA THR A 9 76.89 -17.40 15.23
C THR A 9 75.49 -17.39 15.94
N LEU A 10 75.08 -16.22 16.48
CA LEU A 10 73.77 -15.99 17.06
C LEU A 10 72.73 -15.74 15.93
N LEU A 11 71.87 -16.71 15.73
CA LEU A 11 70.70 -16.61 14.81
C LEU A 11 69.62 -15.89 15.56
N ARG A 12 69.35 -14.62 15.22
CA ARG A 12 68.18 -13.86 15.69
C ARG A 12 66.96 -14.23 14.83
N GLY A 13 66.09 -15.09 15.35
CA GLY A 13 64.79 -15.36 14.79
C GLY A 13 63.82 -14.19 15.06
N LEU A 14 63.50 -13.42 14.05
CA LEU A 14 62.45 -12.38 14.10
C LEU A 14 61.07 -13.06 13.92
N CYS A 15 60.37 -13.35 15.03
CA CYS A 15 58.97 -13.74 15.01
C CYS A 15 58.13 -12.51 14.62
N GLY A 16 57.80 -12.36 13.34
CA GLY A 16 56.81 -11.42 12.87
C GLY A 16 55.40 -11.90 13.25
N LEU A 17 54.84 -11.40 14.38
CA LEU A 17 53.41 -11.51 14.68
C LEU A 17 52.66 -10.60 13.72
N GLY A 18 52.15 -11.19 12.62
CA GLY A 18 51.20 -10.52 11.75
C GLY A 18 49.86 -10.30 12.50
N PHE A 19 49.63 -9.08 12.94
CA PHE A 19 48.30 -8.64 13.39
C PHE A 19 47.38 -8.62 12.18
N TYR A 20 46.61 -9.69 11.92
CA TYR A 20 45.46 -9.65 11.07
C TYR A 20 44.38 -8.84 11.78
N ALA A 21 44.33 -7.52 11.50
CA ALA A 21 43.20 -6.70 11.86
C ALA A 21 41.99 -7.23 11.08
N PHE A 22 41.20 -8.07 11.72
CA PHE A 22 39.85 -8.38 11.25
C PHE A 22 39.04 -7.06 11.35
N SER A 23 38.98 -6.31 10.26
CA SER A 23 38.01 -5.23 10.14
C SER A 23 36.63 -5.88 10.19
N ALA A 24 36.04 -5.94 11.39
CA ALA A 24 34.64 -6.24 11.53
C ALA A 24 33.89 -5.17 10.72
N LEU A 25 33.42 -5.52 9.53
CA LEU A 25 32.50 -4.69 8.74
C LEU A 25 31.27 -4.51 9.62
N ALA A 26 31.19 -3.37 10.29
CA ALA A 26 30.00 -3.00 11.05
C ALA A 26 28.81 -3.11 10.11
N GLN A 27 27.85 -3.98 10.44
CA GLN A 27 26.64 -4.09 9.65
C GLN A 27 25.92 -2.74 9.67
N PRO A 28 25.41 -2.26 8.52
CA PRO A 28 24.67 -1.02 8.47
C PRO A 28 23.47 -1.13 9.41
N THR A 29 23.39 -0.22 10.38
CA THR A 29 22.27 -0.13 11.32
C THR A 29 21.53 1.18 11.08
N LEU A 30 20.25 1.19 11.42
CA LEU A 30 19.46 2.40 11.40
C LEU A 30 20.05 3.42 12.39
N GLY A 31 20.43 4.60 11.88
CA GLY A 31 20.99 5.67 12.69
C GLY A 31 19.95 6.35 13.58
N PRO A 32 20.36 7.26 14.49
CA PRO A 32 19.45 7.91 15.45
C PRO A 32 18.59 9.05 14.85
N ARG A 33 18.71 9.31 13.54
CA ARG A 33 17.93 10.37 12.88
C ARG A 33 16.46 10.00 12.77
N PRO A 34 15.54 10.98 12.72
CA PRO A 34 14.13 10.71 12.45
C PRO A 34 13.92 9.97 11.12
N ILE A 35 12.91 9.11 11.09
CA ILE A 35 12.45 8.44 9.86
C ILE A 35 11.27 9.26 9.32
N LYS A 36 11.34 9.61 8.04
CA LYS A 36 10.25 10.21 7.30
C LYS A 36 9.46 9.11 6.58
N VAL A 37 8.16 8.99 6.84
CA VAL A 37 7.23 8.15 6.08
C VAL A 37 6.43 9.05 5.15
N VAL A 38 6.73 8.97 3.86
CA VAL A 38 6.04 9.72 2.82
C VAL A 38 4.73 9.01 2.47
N VAL A 39 3.61 9.71 2.68
CA VAL A 39 2.25 9.19 2.41
C VAL A 39 1.70 9.85 1.15
N PRO A 40 1.36 9.07 0.12
CA PRO A 40 1.05 9.58 -1.22
C PRO A 40 -0.36 10.18 -1.39
N VAL A 41 -1.06 10.40 -0.28
CA VAL A 41 -2.43 10.95 -0.26
C VAL A 41 -2.56 12.10 0.74
N ALA A 42 -3.64 12.87 0.63
CA ALA A 42 -3.95 13.92 1.58
C ALA A 42 -4.20 13.34 2.99
N ALA A 43 -3.91 14.14 4.00
CA ALA A 43 -4.14 13.79 5.40
C ALA A 43 -5.63 13.45 5.68
N GLY A 44 -5.88 12.57 6.65
CA GLY A 44 -7.21 12.16 7.11
C GLY A 44 -7.83 10.99 6.34
N GLY A 45 -7.24 10.53 5.23
CA GLY A 45 -7.66 9.32 4.55
C GLY A 45 -7.20 8.04 5.25
N GLY A 46 -7.72 6.87 4.82
CA GLY A 46 -7.37 5.58 5.42
C GLY A 46 -5.85 5.30 5.45
N ALA A 47 -5.14 5.60 4.36
CA ALA A 47 -3.69 5.48 4.27
C ALA A 47 -2.98 6.32 5.36
N ASP A 48 -3.31 7.61 5.47
CA ASP A 48 -2.72 8.50 6.47
C ASP A 48 -2.96 8.01 7.91
N GLN A 49 -4.19 7.55 8.20
CA GLN A 49 -4.53 7.02 9.53
C GLN A 49 -3.73 5.75 9.86
N VAL A 50 -3.60 4.84 8.90
CA VAL A 50 -2.82 3.60 9.05
C VAL A 50 -1.34 3.91 9.24
N ALA A 51 -0.75 4.80 8.43
CA ALA A 51 0.64 5.20 8.54
C ALA A 51 0.96 5.83 9.90
N ARG A 52 0.09 6.73 10.40
CA ARG A 52 0.26 7.37 11.73
C ARG A 52 0.13 6.36 12.87
N LEU A 53 -0.84 5.44 12.77
CA LEU A 53 -1.06 4.42 13.79
C LEU A 53 0.18 3.52 13.97
N VAL A 54 0.73 2.99 12.86
CA VAL A 54 1.91 2.12 12.96
C VAL A 54 3.18 2.91 13.22
N GLY A 55 3.31 4.12 12.65
CA GLY A 55 4.46 4.99 12.84
C GLY A 55 4.69 5.38 14.30
N ASP A 56 3.63 5.69 15.07
CA ASP A 56 3.72 5.94 16.50
C ASP A 56 4.33 4.76 17.28
N LYS A 57 3.91 3.53 16.94
CA LYS A 57 4.39 2.32 17.62
C LYS A 57 5.80 1.92 17.18
N MET A 58 6.08 1.99 15.89
CA MET A 58 7.42 1.74 15.36
C MET A 58 8.44 2.75 15.93
N SER A 59 8.06 4.03 16.08
CA SER A 59 8.91 5.06 16.68
C SER A 59 9.39 4.65 18.07
N ARG A 60 8.50 4.12 18.91
CA ARG A 60 8.83 3.64 20.27
C ARG A 60 9.74 2.41 20.23
N SER A 61 9.48 1.46 19.32
CA SER A 61 10.28 0.25 19.19
C SER A 61 11.69 0.53 18.65
N LEU A 62 11.82 1.46 17.70
CA LEU A 62 13.10 1.82 17.10
C LEU A 62 13.90 2.84 17.91
N GLY A 63 13.26 3.54 18.86
CA GLY A 63 13.90 4.60 19.65
C GLY A 63 14.20 5.87 18.85
N VAL A 64 13.59 6.03 17.66
CA VAL A 64 13.76 7.23 16.81
C VAL A 64 12.39 7.78 16.40
N PRO A 65 12.24 9.11 16.26
CA PRO A 65 11.00 9.71 15.82
C PRO A 65 10.61 9.24 14.40
N ILE A 66 9.32 8.96 14.19
CA ILE A 66 8.75 8.73 12.85
C ILE A 66 7.81 9.89 12.52
N VAL A 67 8.08 10.56 11.40
CA VAL A 67 7.31 11.71 10.92
C VAL A 67 6.55 11.32 9.66
N VAL A 68 5.23 11.43 9.69
CA VAL A 68 4.37 11.20 8.53
C VAL A 68 4.27 12.49 7.72
N ASP A 69 4.70 12.44 6.46
CA ASP A 69 4.72 13.55 5.50
C ASP A 69 3.79 13.25 4.32
N ASN A 70 2.65 13.94 4.26
CA ASN A 70 1.67 13.74 3.19
C ASN A 70 2.11 14.49 1.92
N ARG A 71 2.28 13.76 0.81
CA ARG A 71 2.69 14.25 -0.52
C ARG A 71 1.68 13.81 -1.58
N PRO A 72 0.48 14.41 -1.61
CA PRO A 72 -0.53 14.07 -2.60
C PRO A 72 -0.16 14.60 -3.99
N GLY A 73 -0.73 13.99 -5.03
CA GLY A 73 -0.62 14.44 -6.41
C GLY A 73 -0.12 13.37 -7.37
N GLY A 74 -0.52 13.49 -8.66
CA GLY A 74 -0.19 12.51 -9.70
C GLY A 74 -0.60 11.09 -9.35
N SER A 75 -1.75 10.91 -8.71
CA SER A 75 -2.20 9.61 -8.16
C SER A 75 -1.16 8.93 -7.24
N GLY A 76 -0.36 9.73 -6.50
CA GLY A 76 0.71 9.26 -5.63
C GLY A 76 2.09 9.16 -6.30
N SER A 77 2.22 9.43 -7.59
CA SER A 77 3.51 9.36 -8.31
C SER A 77 4.52 10.39 -7.81
N ILE A 78 4.08 11.54 -7.29
CA ILE A 78 4.98 12.55 -6.71
C ILE A 78 5.71 11.97 -5.50
N ALA A 79 4.99 11.36 -4.58
CA ALA A 79 5.56 10.68 -3.41
C ALA A 79 6.48 9.52 -3.80
N ALA A 80 6.04 8.69 -4.76
CA ALA A 80 6.84 7.56 -5.24
C ALA A 80 8.18 8.01 -5.81
N LEU A 81 8.21 9.05 -6.65
CA LEU A 81 9.44 9.60 -7.23
C LEU A 81 10.36 10.25 -6.18
N GLU A 82 9.79 10.90 -5.15
CA GLU A 82 10.56 11.45 -4.04
C GLU A 82 11.32 10.33 -3.32
N VAL A 83 10.63 9.24 -2.97
CA VAL A 83 11.24 8.14 -2.23
C VAL A 83 12.18 7.32 -3.10
N ALA A 84 11.84 7.04 -4.35
CA ALA A 84 12.71 6.31 -5.29
C ALA A 84 14.10 6.97 -5.46
N ARG A 85 14.20 8.29 -5.24
CA ARG A 85 15.43 9.08 -5.34
C ARG A 85 16.11 9.36 -4.00
N ALA A 86 15.51 8.92 -2.90
CA ALA A 86 16.06 9.16 -1.58
C ALA A 86 17.25 8.22 -1.30
N ALA A 87 18.07 8.57 -0.28
CA ALA A 87 19.16 7.70 0.14
C ALA A 87 18.63 6.37 0.71
N PRO A 88 19.25 5.23 0.37
CA PRO A 88 18.82 3.90 0.84
C PRO A 88 19.35 3.59 2.26
N ASP A 89 19.15 4.51 3.20
CA ASP A 89 19.68 4.46 4.56
C ASP A 89 18.61 4.19 5.65
N GLY A 90 17.36 3.92 5.23
CA GLY A 90 16.24 3.61 6.11
C GLY A 90 15.56 4.84 6.74
N HIS A 91 16.02 6.07 6.48
CA HIS A 91 15.44 7.29 7.05
C HIS A 91 14.37 7.96 6.18
N THR A 92 14.15 7.45 4.96
CA THR A 92 13.01 7.84 4.13
C THR A 92 12.30 6.58 3.67
N LEU A 93 11.05 6.43 4.06
CA LEU A 93 10.17 5.32 3.67
C LEU A 93 8.99 5.87 2.90
N MET A 94 8.37 5.03 2.11
CA MET A 94 7.09 5.28 1.47
C MET A 94 6.02 4.40 2.11
N GLU A 95 4.87 4.96 2.42
CA GLU A 95 3.67 4.14 2.49
C GLU A 95 3.28 3.75 1.06
N CYS A 96 3.70 2.56 0.63
CA CYS A 96 3.29 2.00 -0.64
C CYS A 96 1.90 1.38 -0.53
N PHE A 97 1.10 1.52 -1.57
CA PHE A 97 -0.28 1.03 -1.59
C PHE A 97 -0.71 0.68 -3.01
N VAL A 98 -1.90 0.12 -3.14
CA VAL A 98 -2.42 -0.41 -4.41
C VAL A 98 -2.30 0.56 -5.58
N ALA A 99 -2.50 1.88 -5.39
CA ALA A 99 -2.39 2.83 -6.49
C ALA A 99 -0.95 2.94 -7.00
N THR A 100 0.00 3.25 -6.14
CA THR A 100 1.39 3.50 -6.54
C THR A 100 2.13 2.25 -7.01
N HIS A 101 1.82 1.08 -6.45
CA HIS A 101 2.58 -0.15 -6.71
C HIS A 101 1.80 -1.22 -7.49
N SER A 102 0.57 -0.92 -7.94
CA SER A 102 -0.21 -1.89 -8.71
C SER A 102 -1.02 -1.26 -9.83
N THR A 103 -1.94 -0.32 -9.54
CA THR A 103 -2.87 0.20 -10.56
C THR A 103 -2.23 1.25 -11.45
N ASN A 104 -1.49 2.25 -10.92
CA ASN A 104 -0.84 3.26 -11.74
C ASN A 104 0.13 2.65 -12.77
N PRO A 105 1.00 1.67 -12.41
CA PRO A 105 1.87 1.01 -13.38
C PRO A 105 1.14 0.30 -14.52
N ALA A 106 -0.14 0.01 -14.34
CA ALA A 106 -0.95 -0.65 -15.35
C ALA A 106 -1.62 0.33 -16.33
N VAL A 107 -1.86 1.59 -15.92
CA VAL A 107 -2.73 2.52 -16.68
C VAL A 107 -2.16 3.90 -16.90
N LEU A 108 -1.10 4.30 -16.18
CA LEU A 108 -0.51 5.64 -16.29
C LEU A 108 0.94 5.58 -16.78
N PRO A 109 1.39 6.60 -17.51
CA PRO A 109 2.81 6.76 -17.87
C PRO A 109 3.60 7.22 -16.64
N ILE A 110 3.90 6.32 -15.71
CA ILE A 110 4.69 6.62 -14.52
C ILE A 110 6.18 6.71 -14.85
N LYS A 111 6.93 7.49 -14.05
CA LYS A 111 8.39 7.71 -14.21
C LYS A 111 9.21 6.98 -13.15
N TYR A 112 8.69 5.90 -12.59
CA TYR A 112 9.36 5.02 -11.64
C TYR A 112 8.97 3.57 -11.94
N ASP A 113 9.82 2.63 -11.54
CA ASP A 113 9.49 1.20 -11.55
C ASP A 113 8.99 0.81 -10.16
N PRO A 114 7.75 0.30 -10.01
CA PRO A 114 7.18 -0.03 -8.70
C PRO A 114 7.88 -1.18 -7.97
N ILE A 115 8.72 -1.94 -8.68
CA ILE A 115 9.47 -3.07 -8.13
C ILE A 115 10.96 -2.73 -8.04
N ALA A 116 11.58 -2.23 -9.11
CA ALA A 116 13.03 -2.04 -9.19
C ALA A 116 13.52 -0.84 -8.38
N ASP A 117 12.72 0.23 -8.25
CA ASP A 117 13.10 1.46 -7.54
C ASP A 117 12.83 1.39 -6.02
N PHE A 118 12.30 0.27 -5.51
CA PHE A 118 11.92 0.12 -4.11
C PHE A 118 12.39 -1.20 -3.52
N THR A 119 12.72 -1.15 -2.23
CA THR A 119 12.96 -2.32 -1.38
C THR A 119 11.74 -2.51 -0.49
N PRO A 120 10.99 -3.63 -0.60
CA PRO A 120 9.85 -3.90 0.28
C PRO A 120 10.31 -4.04 1.73
N VAL A 121 9.55 -3.42 2.65
CA VAL A 121 9.78 -3.54 4.10
C VAL A 121 8.76 -4.49 4.71
N GLY A 122 7.47 -4.31 4.42
CA GLY A 122 6.41 -5.19 4.90
C GLY A 122 5.02 -4.63 4.63
N MET A 123 4.03 -5.52 4.62
CA MET A 123 2.62 -5.11 4.54
C MET A 123 2.14 -4.66 5.93
N ILE A 124 1.34 -3.61 5.95
CA ILE A 124 0.70 -3.10 7.18
C ILE A 124 -0.66 -3.77 7.35
N ALA A 125 -1.53 -3.55 6.39
CA ALA A 125 -2.90 -4.04 6.44
C ALA A 125 -3.53 -4.11 5.05
N ARG A 126 -4.64 -4.83 4.96
CA ARG A 126 -5.51 -4.90 3.78
C ARG A 126 -6.96 -4.63 4.19
N THR A 127 -7.79 -4.20 3.25
CA THR A 127 -9.22 -4.00 3.45
C THR A 127 -9.98 -4.25 2.16
N SER A 128 -11.26 -4.58 2.27
CA SER A 128 -12.15 -4.71 1.13
C SER A 128 -12.43 -3.35 0.50
N ASN A 129 -12.71 -3.32 -0.80
CA ASN A 129 -13.47 -2.24 -1.43
C ASN A 129 -14.95 -2.61 -1.43
N VAL A 130 -15.81 -1.62 -1.28
CA VAL A 130 -17.26 -1.82 -1.21
C VAL A 130 -17.99 -0.90 -2.20
N LEU A 131 -18.84 -1.45 -3.04
CA LEU A 131 -19.74 -0.67 -3.87
C LEU A 131 -20.81 -0.05 -2.98
N VAL A 132 -20.86 1.26 -2.97
CA VAL A 132 -21.88 2.03 -2.22
C VAL A 132 -22.63 2.97 -3.12
N VAL A 133 -23.89 3.24 -2.76
CA VAL A 133 -24.73 4.27 -3.38
C VAL A 133 -25.11 5.33 -2.36
N GLY A 134 -25.33 6.54 -2.85
CA GLY A 134 -25.73 7.68 -2.03
C GLY A 134 -27.21 7.67 -1.62
N PRO A 135 -27.60 8.56 -0.70
CA PRO A 135 -28.95 8.58 -0.11
C PRO A 135 -30.05 9.01 -1.07
N LYS A 136 -29.69 9.70 -2.17
CA LYS A 136 -30.67 10.13 -3.19
C LYS A 136 -31.12 9.01 -4.12
N ASN A 137 -30.41 7.89 -4.15
CA ASN A 137 -30.73 6.74 -4.97
C ASN A 137 -31.70 5.80 -4.26
N ASN A 138 -32.76 5.39 -4.95
CA ASN A 138 -33.71 4.36 -4.45
C ASN A 138 -33.14 2.93 -4.64
N ILE A 139 -31.89 2.78 -5.02
CA ILE A 139 -31.23 1.49 -5.26
C ILE A 139 -30.97 0.79 -3.92
N GLN A 140 -31.51 -0.42 -3.78
CA GLN A 140 -31.43 -1.22 -2.56
C GLN A 140 -30.47 -2.40 -2.69
N THR A 141 -30.30 -2.90 -3.92
CA THR A 141 -29.55 -4.12 -4.21
C THR A 141 -28.56 -3.91 -5.36
N PHE A 142 -27.58 -4.79 -5.45
CA PHE A 142 -26.63 -4.82 -6.56
C PHE A 142 -27.32 -5.07 -7.92
N ALA A 143 -28.37 -5.91 -7.93
CA ALA A 143 -29.15 -6.16 -9.14
C ALA A 143 -29.85 -4.90 -9.64
N GLU A 144 -30.47 -4.14 -8.73
CA GLU A 144 -31.10 -2.84 -9.06
C GLU A 144 -30.06 -1.82 -9.55
N PHE A 145 -28.85 -1.81 -8.96
CA PHE A 145 -27.75 -0.97 -9.43
C PHE A 145 -27.41 -1.28 -10.90
N LEU A 146 -27.22 -2.54 -11.23
CA LEU A 146 -26.91 -2.94 -12.61
C LEU A 146 -28.08 -2.66 -13.57
N GLN A 147 -29.32 -2.83 -13.12
CA GLN A 147 -30.50 -2.51 -13.91
C GLN A 147 -30.59 -1.00 -14.18
N ALA A 148 -30.37 -0.15 -13.15
CA ALA A 148 -30.33 1.29 -13.30
C ALA A 148 -29.22 1.75 -14.25
N ALA A 149 -28.00 1.19 -14.10
CA ALA A 149 -26.88 1.49 -14.98
C ALA A 149 -27.16 1.16 -16.46
N LYS A 150 -27.86 0.03 -16.72
CA LYS A 150 -28.29 -0.34 -18.07
C LYS A 150 -29.39 0.58 -18.61
N ALA A 151 -30.40 0.88 -17.79
CA ALA A 151 -31.56 1.66 -18.20
C ALA A 151 -31.22 3.12 -18.52
N GLN A 152 -30.26 3.70 -17.81
CA GLN A 152 -29.85 5.09 -17.99
C GLN A 152 -28.87 5.31 -19.15
N GLY A 153 -28.43 4.24 -19.85
CA GLY A 153 -27.64 4.35 -21.07
C GLY A 153 -26.31 5.11 -20.91
N GLY A 154 -25.69 5.05 -19.72
CA GLY A 154 -24.45 5.75 -19.41
C GLY A 154 -24.64 7.14 -18.76
N ALA A 155 -25.84 7.51 -18.32
CA ALA A 155 -26.07 8.76 -17.59
C ALA A 155 -25.79 8.64 -16.07
N MET A 156 -25.83 7.43 -15.51
CA MET A 156 -25.49 7.18 -14.11
C MET A 156 -24.01 7.45 -13.87
N SER A 157 -23.69 8.13 -12.76
CA SER A 157 -22.35 8.61 -12.47
C SER A 157 -21.71 7.90 -11.27
N TYR A 158 -20.39 7.87 -11.25
CA TYR A 158 -19.64 7.42 -10.07
C TYR A 158 -18.44 8.31 -9.79
N SER A 159 -18.11 8.46 -8.51
CA SER A 159 -16.91 9.17 -8.07
C SER A 159 -15.74 8.22 -7.83
N SER A 160 -14.50 8.74 -7.98
CA SER A 160 -13.28 8.04 -7.61
C SER A 160 -12.27 8.97 -6.94
N ALA A 161 -11.25 8.39 -6.32
CA ALA A 161 -10.13 9.14 -5.73
C ALA A 161 -9.16 9.73 -6.78
N GLY A 162 -9.54 9.66 -8.05
CA GLY A 162 -8.78 10.16 -9.21
C GLY A 162 -8.65 9.13 -10.32
N ALA A 163 -8.35 9.61 -11.51
CA ALA A 163 -8.09 8.74 -12.67
C ALA A 163 -6.92 7.79 -12.38
N GLY A 164 -7.09 6.50 -12.70
CA GLY A 164 -6.10 5.45 -12.40
C GLY A 164 -6.08 4.95 -10.95
N SER A 165 -6.83 5.58 -10.03
CA SER A 165 -6.93 5.08 -8.66
C SER A 165 -7.63 3.71 -8.59
N ALA A 166 -7.40 2.95 -7.50
CA ALA A 166 -8.09 1.68 -7.28
C ALA A 166 -9.62 1.84 -7.34
N THR A 167 -10.18 2.90 -6.76
CA THR A 167 -11.62 3.19 -6.78
C THR A 167 -12.17 3.41 -8.19
N HIS A 168 -11.36 4.01 -9.09
CA HIS A 168 -11.69 4.10 -10.51
C HIS A 168 -11.64 2.74 -11.19
N LEU A 169 -10.50 2.05 -11.08
CA LEU A 169 -10.26 0.81 -11.85
C LEU A 169 -11.15 -0.35 -11.42
N ILE A 170 -11.52 -0.43 -10.14
CA ILE A 170 -12.48 -1.43 -9.66
C ILE A 170 -13.86 -1.20 -10.27
N MET A 171 -14.32 0.05 -10.34
CA MET A 171 -15.58 0.37 -11.00
C MET A 171 -15.51 0.08 -12.50
N ALA A 172 -14.46 0.52 -13.18
CA ALA A 172 -14.26 0.25 -14.60
C ALA A 172 -14.17 -1.26 -14.91
N TYR A 173 -13.58 -2.03 -13.99
CA TYR A 173 -13.59 -3.49 -14.10
C TYR A 173 -15.01 -4.06 -13.98
N LEU A 174 -15.81 -3.56 -13.03
CA LEU A 174 -17.22 -3.95 -12.92
C LEU A 174 -18.02 -3.55 -14.17
N GLU A 175 -17.83 -2.34 -14.69
CA GLU A 175 -18.47 -1.88 -15.95
C GLU A 175 -18.18 -2.83 -17.09
N ASN A 176 -16.90 -3.22 -17.25
CA ASN A 176 -16.49 -4.15 -18.30
C ASN A 176 -17.15 -5.54 -18.13
N GLN A 177 -17.15 -6.09 -16.93
CA GLN A 177 -17.73 -7.41 -16.65
C GLN A 177 -19.25 -7.41 -16.78
N ALA A 178 -19.93 -6.38 -16.31
CA ALA A 178 -21.38 -6.25 -16.32
C ALA A 178 -21.93 -5.71 -17.66
N LYS A 179 -21.05 -5.27 -18.58
CA LYS A 179 -21.39 -4.63 -19.86
C LYS A 179 -22.32 -3.42 -19.65
N VAL A 180 -21.97 -2.59 -18.70
CA VAL A 180 -22.61 -1.30 -18.42
C VAL A 180 -21.61 -0.17 -18.61
N SER A 181 -22.11 1.08 -18.74
CA SER A 181 -21.29 2.28 -18.82
C SER A 181 -21.78 3.31 -17.82
N LEU A 182 -20.84 3.97 -17.12
CA LEU A 182 -21.10 4.98 -16.12
C LEU A 182 -20.25 6.23 -16.42
N VAL A 183 -20.72 7.40 -15.99
CA VAL A 183 -19.95 8.65 -16.10
C VAL A 183 -18.95 8.71 -14.94
N HIS A 184 -17.65 8.74 -15.25
CA HIS A 184 -16.61 8.86 -14.24
C HIS A 184 -16.38 10.30 -13.80
N ALA A 185 -16.54 10.59 -12.51
CA ALA A 185 -16.15 11.85 -11.86
C ALA A 185 -14.87 11.62 -11.02
N ALA A 186 -13.75 12.17 -11.49
CA ALA A 186 -12.45 12.02 -10.83
C ALA A 186 -12.21 13.15 -9.81
N TYR A 187 -11.87 12.78 -8.56
CA TYR A 187 -11.58 13.71 -7.47
C TYR A 187 -10.10 13.64 -7.04
N LYS A 188 -9.65 14.62 -6.25
CA LYS A 188 -8.30 14.64 -5.68
C LYS A 188 -8.24 13.85 -4.35
N GLY A 189 -8.72 12.59 -4.36
CA GLY A 189 -8.74 11.71 -3.19
C GLY A 189 -10.14 11.22 -2.82
N ALA A 190 -10.22 10.23 -1.93
CA ALA A 190 -11.48 9.59 -1.55
C ALA A 190 -12.40 10.50 -0.73
N ALA A 191 -11.84 11.39 0.12
CA ALA A 191 -12.63 12.24 0.99
C ALA A 191 -13.58 13.20 0.21
N PRO A 192 -13.13 14.02 -0.76
CA PRO A 192 -14.04 14.84 -1.56
C PRO A 192 -14.99 14.00 -2.42
N ALA A 193 -14.55 12.83 -2.92
CA ALA A 193 -15.40 11.94 -3.70
C ALA A 193 -16.60 11.39 -2.89
N ILE A 194 -16.38 11.02 -1.62
CA ILE A 194 -17.45 10.59 -0.71
C ILE A 194 -18.39 11.75 -0.35
N GLN A 195 -17.88 12.96 -0.16
CA GLN A 195 -18.74 14.12 0.13
C GLN A 195 -19.75 14.37 -0.99
N ASP A 196 -19.32 14.29 -2.24
CA ASP A 196 -20.21 14.47 -3.38
C ASP A 196 -21.20 13.29 -3.55
N LEU A 197 -20.79 12.07 -3.20
CA LEU A 197 -21.71 10.94 -3.11
C LEU A 197 -22.78 11.16 -2.02
N LEU A 198 -22.38 11.62 -0.84
CA LEU A 198 -23.30 11.93 0.28
C LEU A 198 -24.27 13.07 -0.05
N SER A 199 -23.82 14.08 -0.80
CA SER A 199 -24.67 15.19 -1.25
C SER A 199 -25.52 14.82 -2.47
N GLY A 200 -25.28 13.65 -3.08
CA GLY A 200 -25.96 13.11 -4.26
C GLY A 200 -25.64 13.88 -5.54
N GLN A 201 -24.44 14.41 -5.66
CA GLN A 201 -23.89 14.93 -6.93
C GLN A 201 -23.44 13.80 -7.86
N VAL A 202 -23.13 12.64 -7.29
CA VAL A 202 -22.82 11.39 -8.00
C VAL A 202 -23.63 10.26 -7.39
N ASP A 203 -23.82 9.17 -8.14
CA ASP A 203 -24.73 8.09 -7.79
C ASP A 203 -24.08 6.97 -6.99
N ALA A 204 -22.82 6.64 -7.30
CA ALA A 204 -22.10 5.50 -6.73
C ALA A 204 -20.62 5.79 -6.52
N MET A 205 -19.98 4.92 -5.74
CA MET A 205 -18.52 4.86 -5.57
C MET A 205 -18.11 3.45 -5.19
N PHE A 206 -16.84 3.09 -5.47
CA PHE A 206 -16.23 1.84 -5.00
C PHE A 206 -15.04 2.13 -4.05
N PRO A 207 -15.27 2.78 -2.89
CA PRO A 207 -14.22 3.15 -1.93
C PRO A 207 -13.69 1.95 -1.17
N SER A 208 -12.55 2.12 -0.45
CA SER A 208 -12.17 1.17 0.60
C SER A 208 -13.23 1.15 1.70
N LEU A 209 -13.47 -0.02 2.29
CA LEU A 209 -14.42 -0.15 3.40
C LEU A 209 -13.99 0.72 4.58
N THR A 210 -12.68 0.84 4.86
CA THR A 210 -12.13 1.77 5.85
C THR A 210 -12.69 3.19 5.70
N THR A 211 -12.78 3.69 4.47
CA THR A 211 -13.29 5.05 4.21
C THR A 211 -14.82 5.12 4.26
N ALA A 212 -15.52 4.08 3.78
CA ALA A 212 -16.98 4.05 3.69
C ALA A 212 -17.68 3.68 5.01
N LEU A 213 -17.02 2.89 5.86
CA LEU A 213 -17.63 2.27 7.05
C LEU A 213 -18.32 3.25 8.00
N PRO A 214 -17.75 4.42 8.35
CA PRO A 214 -18.42 5.39 9.21
C PRO A 214 -19.76 5.85 8.63
N HIS A 215 -19.83 6.03 7.31
CA HIS A 215 -21.04 6.48 6.61
C HIS A 215 -22.07 5.34 6.45
N ILE A 216 -21.61 4.11 6.27
CA ILE A 216 -22.45 2.90 6.25
C ILE A 216 -23.08 2.69 7.64
N LYS A 217 -22.28 2.74 8.71
CA LYS A 217 -22.79 2.62 10.09
C LYS A 217 -23.77 3.72 10.47
N ALA A 218 -23.59 4.94 9.92
CA ALA A 218 -24.51 6.06 10.11
C ALA A 218 -25.74 6.01 9.21
N GLY A 219 -25.91 4.97 8.37
CA GLY A 219 -27.03 4.83 7.43
C GLY A 219 -27.03 5.86 6.28
N LYS A 220 -25.90 6.58 6.08
CA LYS A 220 -25.79 7.63 5.04
C LYS A 220 -25.37 7.07 3.68
N LEU A 221 -24.70 5.91 3.64
CA LEU A 221 -24.36 5.18 2.43
C LEU A 221 -24.89 3.77 2.53
N ARG A 222 -25.38 3.23 1.43
CA ARG A 222 -25.85 1.86 1.32
C ARG A 222 -24.79 1.00 0.64
N PRO A 223 -24.24 -0.03 1.34
CA PRO A 223 -23.37 -1.00 0.72
C PRO A 223 -24.17 -2.01 -0.12
N LEU A 224 -23.69 -2.31 -1.33
CA LEU A 224 -24.36 -3.24 -2.25
C LEU A 224 -23.55 -4.53 -2.46
N ALA A 225 -22.22 -4.44 -2.54
CA ALA A 225 -21.34 -5.59 -2.72
C ALA A 225 -19.90 -5.23 -2.29
N VAL A 226 -19.15 -6.22 -1.82
CA VAL A 226 -17.69 -6.08 -1.58
C VAL A 226 -16.90 -6.69 -2.72
N ALA A 227 -15.75 -6.08 -3.03
CA ALA A 227 -14.86 -6.53 -4.10
C ALA A 227 -13.84 -7.60 -3.67
N SER A 228 -13.82 -7.99 -2.41
CA SER A 228 -12.95 -9.06 -1.91
C SER A 228 -13.45 -10.43 -2.34
N ALA A 229 -12.54 -11.43 -2.35
CA ALA A 229 -12.90 -12.82 -2.68
C ALA A 229 -13.87 -13.47 -1.67
N GLN A 230 -13.89 -12.94 -0.44
CA GLN A 230 -14.77 -13.36 0.65
C GLN A 230 -15.50 -12.16 1.22
N ARG A 231 -16.64 -12.37 1.87
CA ARG A 231 -17.36 -11.31 2.59
C ARG A 231 -16.50 -10.72 3.69
N ASP A 232 -16.65 -9.42 3.89
CA ASP A 232 -15.93 -8.72 4.95
C ASP A 232 -16.57 -9.00 6.32
N PRO A 233 -15.83 -9.40 7.35
CA PRO A 233 -16.39 -9.76 8.66
C PRO A 233 -17.04 -8.59 9.39
N VAL A 234 -16.71 -7.34 9.03
CA VAL A 234 -17.32 -6.13 9.63
C VAL A 234 -18.70 -5.85 9.05
N ILE A 235 -18.96 -6.29 7.80
CA ILE A 235 -20.26 -6.17 7.12
C ILE A 235 -20.69 -7.51 6.50
N PRO A 236 -20.85 -8.57 7.29
CA PRO A 236 -20.98 -9.96 6.82
C PRO A 236 -22.26 -10.21 5.97
N ASN A 237 -23.24 -9.34 6.09
CA ASN A 237 -24.50 -9.42 5.33
C ASN A 237 -24.35 -8.85 3.90
N VAL A 238 -23.26 -8.16 3.58
CA VAL A 238 -23.00 -7.63 2.24
C VAL A 238 -22.30 -8.70 1.40
N PRO A 239 -22.90 -9.16 0.29
CA PRO A 239 -22.32 -10.21 -0.54
C PRO A 239 -21.09 -9.70 -1.30
N THR A 240 -20.27 -10.64 -1.80
CA THR A 240 -19.18 -10.30 -2.73
C THR A 240 -19.72 -10.11 -4.14
N VAL A 241 -19.01 -9.34 -4.97
CA VAL A 241 -19.32 -9.21 -6.41
C VAL A 241 -19.25 -10.59 -7.08
N ALA A 242 -18.33 -11.47 -6.63
CA ALA A 242 -18.21 -12.84 -7.13
C ALA A 242 -19.46 -13.68 -6.86
N GLU A 243 -20.05 -13.60 -5.66
CA GLU A 243 -21.31 -14.27 -5.31
C GLU A 243 -22.50 -13.76 -6.13
N LEU A 244 -22.44 -12.53 -6.61
CA LEU A 244 -23.50 -11.87 -7.38
C LEU A 244 -23.40 -12.07 -8.90
N GLY A 245 -22.65 -13.09 -9.34
CA GLY A 245 -22.61 -13.54 -10.74
C GLY A 245 -21.37 -13.12 -11.51
N PHE A 246 -20.31 -12.65 -10.81
CA PHE A 246 -19.03 -12.28 -11.42
C PHE A 246 -17.89 -13.12 -10.84
N PRO A 247 -17.82 -14.44 -11.09
CA PRO A 247 -16.83 -15.33 -10.49
C PRO A 247 -15.42 -14.85 -10.79
N GLY A 248 -14.55 -14.91 -9.78
CA GLY A 248 -13.15 -14.44 -9.88
C GLY A 248 -12.98 -12.93 -9.74
N PHE A 249 -14.06 -12.16 -9.59
CA PHE A 249 -13.93 -10.73 -9.27
C PHE A 249 -13.29 -10.58 -7.89
N SER A 250 -12.08 -10.02 -7.85
CA SER A 250 -11.36 -9.77 -6.61
C SER A 250 -10.44 -8.57 -6.74
N ALA A 251 -10.71 -7.55 -5.93
CA ALA A 251 -9.87 -6.37 -5.82
C ALA A 251 -9.90 -5.86 -4.37
N ILE A 252 -8.72 -5.67 -3.78
CA ILE A 252 -8.57 -5.21 -2.41
C ILE A 252 -7.73 -3.94 -2.36
N GLN A 253 -7.95 -3.16 -1.34
CA GLN A 253 -7.04 -2.11 -0.90
C GLN A 253 -6.01 -2.71 0.05
N TRP A 254 -4.76 -2.31 -0.06
CA TRP A 254 -3.69 -2.69 0.86
C TRP A 254 -2.72 -1.54 1.07
N TRP A 255 -2.01 -1.55 2.19
CA TRP A 255 -0.98 -0.60 2.58
C TRP A 255 0.25 -1.35 3.08
N GLY A 256 1.41 -0.86 2.76
CA GLY A 256 2.69 -1.39 3.21
C GLY A 256 3.74 -0.30 3.34
N LEU A 257 4.92 -0.66 3.81
CA LEU A 257 6.09 0.19 3.82
C LEU A 257 7.10 -0.31 2.79
N CYS A 258 7.63 0.63 2.02
CA CYS A 258 8.72 0.43 1.08
C CYS A 258 9.83 1.44 1.38
N ALA A 259 11.08 1.01 1.24
CA ALA A 259 12.27 1.85 1.28
C ALA A 259 12.79 2.11 -0.15
N PRO A 260 13.70 3.07 -0.38
CA PRO A 260 14.41 3.20 -1.64
C PRO A 260 15.11 1.91 -2.05
N ALA A 261 15.28 1.69 -3.35
CA ALA A 261 16.03 0.54 -3.87
C ALA A 261 17.42 0.43 -3.20
N HIS A 262 17.92 -0.78 -3.05
CA HIS A 262 19.23 -1.09 -2.44
C HIS A 262 19.36 -0.70 -0.96
N THR A 263 18.26 -0.47 -0.23
CA THR A 263 18.34 -0.34 1.23
C THR A 263 18.90 -1.62 1.83
N PRO A 264 19.96 -1.55 2.66
CA PRO A 264 20.64 -2.72 3.20
C PRO A 264 19.72 -3.66 3.96
N GLU A 265 19.88 -4.96 3.75
CA GLU A 265 19.06 -6.01 4.38
C GLU A 265 18.98 -5.90 5.92
N PRO A 266 20.06 -5.60 6.67
CA PRO A 266 19.96 -5.42 8.12
C PRO A 266 19.01 -4.29 8.53
N ILE A 267 18.98 -3.19 7.77
CA ILE A 267 18.06 -2.07 7.99
C ILE A 267 16.61 -2.51 7.69
N VAL A 268 16.41 -3.22 6.58
CA VAL A 268 15.08 -3.75 6.21
C VAL A 268 14.56 -4.70 7.29
N LYS A 269 15.40 -5.59 7.81
CA LYS A 269 15.03 -6.50 8.91
C LYS A 269 14.64 -5.75 10.19
N GLN A 270 15.39 -4.70 10.53
CA GLN A 270 15.09 -3.87 11.70
C GLN A 270 13.73 -3.15 11.54
N LEU A 271 13.48 -2.57 10.38
CA LEU A 271 12.20 -1.88 10.06
C LEU A 271 11.03 -2.87 10.02
N ASN A 272 11.18 -4.04 9.37
CA ASN A 272 10.15 -5.08 9.33
C ASN A 272 9.85 -5.64 10.73
N GLY A 273 10.88 -5.87 11.55
CA GLY A 273 10.71 -6.29 12.93
C GLY A 273 9.90 -5.30 13.77
N ALA A 274 10.20 -4.00 13.64
CA ALA A 274 9.46 -2.95 14.33
C ALA A 274 8.00 -2.85 13.84
N LEU A 275 7.76 -3.00 12.52
CA LEU A 275 6.44 -3.05 11.94
C LEU A 275 5.65 -4.26 12.45
N THR A 276 6.22 -5.44 12.42
CA THR A 276 5.59 -6.69 12.90
C THR A 276 5.23 -6.58 14.38
N GLN A 277 6.15 -6.04 15.20
CA GLN A 277 5.88 -5.78 16.61
C GLN A 277 4.71 -4.80 16.80
N ALA A 278 4.68 -3.70 16.05
CA ALA A 278 3.59 -2.73 16.09
C ALA A 278 2.24 -3.36 15.75
N LEU A 279 2.19 -4.18 14.70
CA LEU A 279 0.97 -4.88 14.25
C LEU A 279 0.50 -5.97 15.24
N GLY A 280 1.40 -6.51 16.07
CA GLY A 280 1.07 -7.45 17.13
C GLY A 280 0.43 -6.81 18.36
N LEU A 281 0.46 -5.49 18.52
CA LEU A 281 -0.08 -4.81 19.69
C LEU A 281 -1.63 -4.84 19.69
N PRO A 282 -2.27 -5.23 20.81
CA PRO A 282 -3.74 -5.35 20.87
C PRO A 282 -4.50 -4.06 20.58
N ASP A 283 -3.94 -2.90 20.93
CA ASP A 283 -4.55 -1.59 20.64
C ASP A 283 -4.45 -1.22 19.15
N VAL A 284 -3.37 -1.63 18.47
CA VAL A 284 -3.21 -1.45 17.02
C VAL A 284 -4.19 -2.36 16.28
N GLN A 285 -4.26 -3.65 16.66
CA GLN A 285 -5.17 -4.60 16.05
C GLN A 285 -6.63 -4.15 16.16
N ARG A 286 -7.07 -3.71 17.36
CA ARG A 286 -8.42 -3.16 17.54
C ARG A 286 -8.68 -1.96 16.63
N LYS A 287 -7.77 -0.97 16.60
CA LYS A 287 -7.94 0.21 15.77
C LYS A 287 -8.00 -0.12 14.28
N LEU A 288 -7.15 -1.03 13.80
CA LEU A 288 -7.21 -1.50 12.41
C LEU A 288 -8.54 -2.21 12.13
N HIS A 289 -8.97 -3.09 13.02
CA HIS A 289 -10.26 -3.79 12.89
C HIS A 289 -11.45 -2.80 12.89
N ASP A 290 -11.45 -1.78 13.77
CA ASP A 290 -12.48 -0.75 13.80
C ASP A 290 -12.56 0.05 12.50
N MET A 291 -11.44 0.13 11.78
CA MET A 291 -11.33 0.73 10.44
C MET A 291 -11.64 -0.28 9.32
N SER A 292 -12.02 -1.53 9.64
CA SER A 292 -12.13 -2.61 8.66
C SER A 292 -10.83 -2.87 7.89
N ALA A 293 -9.70 -2.71 8.56
CA ALA A 293 -8.38 -3.01 8.04
C ALA A 293 -7.83 -4.24 8.78
N GLU A 294 -7.52 -5.31 8.03
CA GLU A 294 -6.95 -6.54 8.57
C GLU A 294 -5.43 -6.39 8.65
N PRO A 295 -4.81 -6.42 9.86
CA PRO A 295 -3.36 -6.38 9.97
C PRO A 295 -2.76 -7.60 9.27
N THR A 296 -1.70 -7.38 8.46
CA THR A 296 -1.10 -8.42 7.64
C THR A 296 0.42 -8.41 7.81
N PRO A 297 0.93 -8.85 8.99
CA PRO A 297 2.37 -8.91 9.24
C PRO A 297 3.02 -10.02 8.42
N ILE A 298 3.67 -9.66 7.32
CA ILE A 298 4.45 -10.57 6.48
C ILE A 298 5.90 -10.08 6.37
N SER A 299 6.80 -11.00 6.08
CA SER A 299 8.21 -10.69 5.88
C SER A 299 8.43 -9.80 4.65
N ALA A 300 9.57 -9.11 4.60
CA ALA A 300 9.93 -8.28 3.45
C ALA A 300 9.99 -9.08 2.12
N PRO A 301 10.55 -10.30 2.06
CA PRO A 301 10.48 -11.14 0.85
C PRO A 301 9.05 -11.50 0.43
N GLU A 302 8.20 -11.94 1.36
CA GLU A 302 6.79 -12.26 1.08
C GLU A 302 6.04 -11.04 0.55
N PHE A 303 6.30 -9.86 1.13
CA PHE A 303 5.71 -8.62 0.65
C PHE A 303 6.22 -8.27 -0.76
N GLY A 304 7.50 -8.50 -1.06
CA GLY A 304 8.08 -8.34 -2.39
C GLY A 304 7.40 -9.23 -3.44
N ASP A 305 7.13 -10.47 -3.11
CA ASP A 305 6.43 -11.40 -4.01
C ASP A 305 4.96 -11.01 -4.20
N PHE A 306 4.30 -10.54 -3.13
CA PHE A 306 2.97 -9.96 -3.22
C PHE A 306 2.93 -8.75 -4.17
N LEU A 307 3.88 -7.81 -4.08
CA LEU A 307 3.94 -6.64 -4.96
C LEU A 307 4.07 -7.04 -6.43
N LYS A 308 4.97 -8.01 -6.74
CA LYS A 308 5.13 -8.53 -8.12
C LYS A 308 3.83 -9.14 -8.64
N ALA A 309 3.15 -9.95 -7.81
CA ALA A 309 1.88 -10.57 -8.17
C ALA A 309 0.78 -9.53 -8.41
N GLU A 310 0.68 -8.50 -7.56
CA GLU A 310 -0.29 -7.42 -7.73
C GLU A 310 -0.04 -6.61 -9.01
N VAL A 311 1.20 -6.24 -9.31
CA VAL A 311 1.55 -5.56 -10.58
C VAL A 311 1.13 -6.40 -11.79
N ALA A 312 1.44 -7.70 -11.77
CA ALA A 312 1.08 -8.60 -12.87
C ALA A 312 -0.46 -8.74 -13.01
N LYS A 313 -1.16 -8.92 -11.89
CA LYS A 313 -2.63 -9.01 -11.84
C LYS A 313 -3.30 -7.78 -12.46
N TRP A 314 -2.92 -6.58 -12.02
CA TRP A 314 -3.54 -5.36 -12.50
C TRP A 314 -3.20 -5.06 -13.97
N LYS A 315 -1.96 -5.33 -14.42
CA LYS A 315 -1.60 -5.25 -15.84
C LYS A 315 -2.49 -6.16 -16.71
N LYS A 316 -2.64 -7.43 -16.27
CA LYS A 316 -3.50 -8.38 -16.98
C LYS A 316 -4.96 -7.92 -16.99
N LEU A 317 -5.49 -7.47 -15.84
CA LEU A 317 -6.87 -7.00 -15.72
C LEU A 317 -7.14 -5.81 -16.66
N VAL A 318 -6.23 -4.84 -16.68
CA VAL A 318 -6.34 -3.66 -17.57
C VAL A 318 -6.31 -4.06 -19.05
N GLN A 319 -5.43 -5.00 -19.42
CA GLN A 319 -5.33 -5.49 -20.79
C GLN A 319 -6.60 -6.27 -21.19
N ASP A 320 -7.04 -7.23 -20.37
CA ASP A 320 -8.21 -8.08 -20.67
C ASP A 320 -9.50 -7.24 -20.75
N ALA A 321 -9.64 -6.25 -19.87
CA ALA A 321 -10.79 -5.35 -19.83
C ALA A 321 -10.68 -4.17 -20.81
N LYS A 322 -9.56 -4.04 -21.53
CA LYS A 322 -9.26 -2.92 -22.44
C LYS A 322 -9.48 -1.55 -21.78
N LEU A 323 -9.13 -1.45 -20.50
CA LEU A 323 -9.29 -0.21 -19.75
C LEU A 323 -8.26 0.81 -20.23
N SER A 324 -8.73 1.98 -20.62
CA SER A 324 -7.87 3.14 -20.89
C SER A 324 -8.22 4.24 -19.90
N VAL A 325 -7.21 4.79 -19.25
CA VAL A 325 -7.37 6.00 -18.43
C VAL A 325 -6.95 7.16 -19.29
N GLN A 326 -7.91 7.97 -19.71
CA GLN A 326 -7.59 9.28 -20.29
C GLN A 326 -7.10 10.18 -19.17
N PRO A 327 -5.97 10.89 -19.35
CA PRO A 327 -5.39 11.75 -18.35
C PRO A 327 -6.27 12.95 -18.01
#